data_555f612ac40a235aab045c56e690cdf9
#
_entry.id   555f612ac40a235aab045c56e690cdf9
#
_cell.length_a   1.000
_cell.length_b   1.000
_cell.length_c   1.000
_cell.angle_alpha   90.00
_cell.angle_beta   90.00
_cell.angle_gamma   90.00
#
_symmetry.space_group_name_H-M   'P 1'
#
loop_
_entity.id
_entity.type
_entity.pdbx_description
1 polymer ?
#
loop_
_entity_poly.entity_id
_entity_poly.type
_entity_poly.pdbx_seq_one_letter_code
_entity_poly.pdbx_strand_id
1 'polypeptide(L)'
;MSMTTAGKRNPAKRTLPMPWSKSNLLTALAAILCMSSCKTLPEVPLTTPKPLEVNLNMRLDIYQYRGDEPLDKAATKNASEATERMRNRMAEIQALKNNQLVGEDHRGLLQIREVPAGDWGPQMKKAVAAENEDRMLLMRQKAKESNRPLHEIESEQWRLRAQQANTGEWIEIPGASPGSFQWKRAGADEKTVPPVSSSPVTTPPP
;
A
#
# COMPACT_ATOMS: atom_id res chain seq x y z
N MET A 1 -43.70 34.86 -49.73
CA MET A 1 -44.76 33.88 -49.95
C MET A 1 -45.10 33.21 -48.61
N SER A 2 -46.29 33.54 -48.13
CA SER A 2 -46.86 33.05 -46.86
C SER A 2 -47.28 31.61 -46.94
N MET A 3 -47.20 30.85 -45.86
CA MET A 3 -48.23 29.89 -45.51
C MET A 3 -48.22 29.59 -44.01
N THR A 4 -49.23 30.10 -43.37
CA THR A 4 -49.77 29.88 -42.05
C THR A 4 -50.49 28.52 -42.02
N THR A 5 -50.24 27.67 -41.02
CA THR A 5 -51.16 26.59 -40.69
C THR A 5 -51.49 26.57 -39.21
N ALA A 6 -52.76 26.63 -38.99
CA ALA A 6 -53.48 26.85 -37.75
C ALA A 6 -53.43 25.65 -36.79
N GLY A 7 -53.45 25.97 -35.51
CA GLY A 7 -53.54 25.04 -34.40
C GLY A 7 -54.88 24.36 -34.22
N LYS A 8 -54.83 23.15 -33.71
CA LYS A 8 -56.00 22.40 -33.25
C LYS A 8 -55.94 22.22 -31.75
N ARG A 9 -56.79 22.99 -31.02
CA ARG A 9 -57.00 22.88 -29.58
C ARG A 9 -57.88 21.67 -29.28
N ASN A 10 -57.40 20.75 -28.47
CA ASN A 10 -58.20 19.69 -27.88
C ASN A 10 -58.82 20.13 -26.55
N PRO A 11 -60.09 19.84 -26.29
CA PRO A 11 -60.76 20.24 -25.06
C PRO A 11 -60.40 19.34 -23.88
N ALA A 12 -60.29 19.99 -22.72
CA ALA A 12 -59.99 19.38 -21.44
C ALA A 12 -61.03 18.34 -21.02
N LYS A 13 -60.59 17.10 -20.79
CA LYS A 13 -61.38 16.10 -20.08
C LYS A 13 -61.32 16.38 -18.58
N ARG A 14 -62.46 16.80 -18.01
CA ARG A 14 -62.69 16.83 -16.56
C ARG A 14 -62.71 15.40 -16.05
N THR A 15 -61.74 15.03 -15.26
CA THR A 15 -61.80 13.81 -14.44
C THR A 15 -62.51 14.09 -13.13
N LEU A 16 -63.59 13.38 -12.91
CA LEU A 16 -64.38 13.39 -11.66
C LEU A 16 -63.56 12.83 -10.50
N PRO A 17 -63.75 13.29 -9.27
CA PRO A 17 -63.05 12.73 -8.12
C PRO A 17 -63.57 11.32 -7.82
N MET A 18 -62.67 10.38 -7.79
CA MET A 18 -62.91 8.99 -7.43
C MET A 18 -63.17 8.90 -5.91
N PRO A 19 -64.22 8.19 -5.45
CA PRO A 19 -64.48 8.05 -4.02
C PRO A 19 -63.37 7.21 -3.38
N TRP A 20 -62.71 7.77 -2.36
CA TRP A 20 -61.72 7.07 -1.56
C TRP A 20 -62.35 5.87 -0.86
N SER A 21 -62.00 4.68 -1.28
CA SER A 21 -62.39 3.43 -0.61
C SER A 21 -61.76 3.41 0.79
N LYS A 22 -62.53 2.95 1.78
CA LYS A 22 -62.12 2.81 3.18
C LYS A 22 -60.88 1.94 3.36
N SER A 23 -60.54 1.08 2.39
CA SER A 23 -59.33 0.26 2.35
C SER A 23 -58.06 1.08 2.13
N ASN A 24 -58.14 2.20 1.39
CA ASN A 24 -56.95 3.05 1.14
C ASN A 24 -56.59 3.92 2.35
N LEU A 25 -57.56 4.17 3.23
CA LEU A 25 -57.31 4.92 4.49
C LEU A 25 -56.50 4.07 5.49
N LEU A 26 -56.80 2.78 5.55
CA LEU A 26 -56.13 1.84 6.42
C LEU A 26 -54.65 1.58 6.00
N THR A 27 -54.41 1.51 4.67
CA THR A 27 -53.02 1.37 4.16
C THR A 27 -52.21 2.64 4.35
N ALA A 28 -52.81 3.83 4.22
CA ALA A 28 -52.11 5.08 4.51
C ALA A 28 -51.74 5.22 6.00
N LEU A 29 -52.61 4.78 6.90
CA LEU A 29 -52.35 4.81 8.34
C LEU A 29 -51.26 3.84 8.75
N ALA A 30 -51.17 2.65 8.14
CA ALA A 30 -50.12 1.67 8.36
C ALA A 30 -48.74 2.16 7.88
N ALA A 31 -48.69 2.89 6.75
CA ALA A 31 -47.46 3.48 6.23
C ALA A 31 -46.89 4.57 7.14
N ILE A 32 -47.76 5.36 7.80
CA ILE A 32 -47.33 6.44 8.71
C ILE A 32 -46.78 5.84 10.03
N LEU A 33 -47.31 4.72 10.49
CA LEU A 33 -46.79 4.04 11.72
C LEU A 33 -45.42 3.39 11.50
N CYS A 34 -45.04 3.01 10.28
CA CYS A 34 -43.74 2.44 9.99
C CYS A 34 -42.59 3.45 9.96
N MET A 35 -42.88 4.75 9.82
CA MET A 35 -41.86 5.79 9.76
C MET A 35 -41.37 6.30 11.13
N SER A 36 -42.02 5.91 12.22
CA SER A 36 -41.65 6.35 13.58
C SER A 36 -40.73 5.39 14.32
N SER A 37 -40.16 4.36 13.66
CA SER A 37 -39.21 3.42 14.26
C SER A 37 -37.75 3.71 13.95
N CYS A 38 -37.37 4.96 13.73
CA CYS A 38 -35.96 5.33 13.89
C CYS A 38 -35.63 5.36 15.37
N LYS A 39 -35.33 4.18 15.93
CA LYS A 39 -34.63 4.10 17.20
C LYS A 39 -33.23 4.68 16.98
N THR A 40 -32.99 5.86 17.55
CA THR A 40 -31.65 6.38 17.73
C THR A 40 -30.79 5.27 18.35
N LEU A 41 -29.76 4.84 17.67
CA LEU A 41 -28.77 3.94 18.22
C LEU A 41 -28.20 4.61 19.48
N PRO A 42 -28.09 3.90 20.60
CA PRO A 42 -27.47 4.47 21.78
C PRO A 42 -26.05 4.84 21.44
N GLU A 43 -25.69 6.12 21.62
CA GLU A 43 -24.28 6.53 21.60
C GLU A 43 -23.59 5.81 22.75
N VAL A 44 -22.76 4.83 22.41
CA VAL A 44 -21.87 4.20 23.39
C VAL A 44 -20.72 5.19 23.57
N PRO A 45 -20.60 5.87 24.73
CA PRO A 45 -19.45 6.71 24.98
C PRO A 45 -18.22 5.82 25.07
N LEU A 46 -17.37 5.84 24.07
CA LEU A 46 -16.03 5.24 24.10
C LEU A 46 -15.15 6.10 25.01
N THR A 47 -15.38 5.98 26.32
CA THR A 47 -14.44 6.50 27.31
C THR A 47 -13.27 5.51 27.42
N THR A 48 -12.24 5.74 26.62
CA THR A 48 -10.94 5.11 26.84
C THR A 48 -10.30 5.76 28.08
N PRO A 49 -10.00 5.02 29.13
CA PRO A 49 -9.43 5.58 30.38
C PRO A 49 -7.99 6.09 30.22
N LYS A 50 -7.40 5.94 29.05
CA LYS A 50 -6.12 6.53 28.65
C LYS A 50 -6.23 7.00 27.20
N PRO A 51 -5.70 8.19 26.85
CA PRO A 51 -5.60 8.59 25.46
C PRO A 51 -4.82 7.52 24.72
N LEU A 52 -5.43 6.99 23.65
CA LEU A 52 -4.76 6.07 22.75
C LEU A 52 -3.71 6.89 21.99
N GLU A 53 -2.47 6.87 22.43
CA GLU A 53 -1.37 7.42 21.63
C GLU A 53 -1.14 6.50 20.44
N VAL A 54 -1.90 6.77 19.37
CA VAL A 54 -1.65 6.14 18.07
C VAL A 54 -0.44 6.84 17.47
N ASN A 55 0.71 6.24 17.63
CA ASN A 55 1.95 6.68 16.99
C ASN A 55 1.85 6.31 15.50
N LEU A 56 1.08 7.11 14.76
CA LEU A 56 0.94 6.99 13.31
C LEU A 56 2.23 7.49 12.65
N ASN A 57 3.24 6.64 12.62
CA ASN A 57 4.42 6.84 11.79
C ASN A 57 4.05 6.55 10.33
N MET A 58 3.05 7.30 9.83
CA MET A 58 2.55 7.17 8.47
C MET A 58 3.48 7.92 7.54
N ARG A 59 4.40 7.21 6.90
CA ARG A 59 5.14 7.73 5.76
C ARG A 59 4.20 7.73 4.56
N LEU A 60 3.60 8.90 4.29
CA LEU A 60 2.73 9.09 3.14
C LEU A 60 3.60 9.33 1.90
N ASP A 61 3.99 8.27 1.23
CA ASP A 61 4.62 8.35 -0.10
C ASP A 61 3.52 8.58 -1.14
N ILE A 62 3.11 9.85 -1.35
CA ILE A 62 2.15 10.21 -2.39
C ILE A 62 2.87 10.22 -3.74
N TYR A 63 2.74 9.14 -4.49
CA TYR A 63 3.14 9.11 -5.90
C TYR A 63 1.91 9.43 -6.76
N GLN A 64 1.86 10.66 -7.29
CA GLN A 64 0.92 10.98 -8.36
C GLN A 64 1.44 10.36 -9.66
N TYR A 65 0.85 9.23 -10.03
CA TYR A 65 1.06 8.62 -11.33
C TYR A 65 0.27 9.39 -12.39
N ARG A 66 0.97 10.06 -13.32
CA ARG A 66 0.43 10.40 -14.64
C ARG A 66 0.78 9.27 -15.59
N GLY A 67 -0.21 8.45 -15.97
CA GLY A 67 -0.03 7.26 -16.79
C GLY A 67 0.46 7.47 -18.21
N ASP A 68 0.66 8.72 -18.67
CA ASP A 68 0.96 9.09 -20.03
C ASP A 68 2.38 9.67 -20.23
N GLU A 69 3.20 9.70 -19.18
CA GLU A 69 4.56 10.23 -19.29
C GLU A 69 5.46 9.19 -19.97
N PRO A 70 6.10 9.51 -21.12
CA PRO A 70 7.03 8.60 -21.75
C PRO A 70 8.13 8.23 -20.76
N LEU A 71 8.51 6.94 -20.73
CA LEU A 71 9.62 6.42 -19.91
C LEU A 71 10.79 7.39 -20.03
N ASP A 72 11.01 8.14 -18.96
CA ASP A 72 12.00 9.21 -18.95
C ASP A 72 13.38 8.58 -19.14
N LYS A 73 14.03 8.91 -20.26
CA LYS A 73 15.41 8.46 -20.56
C LYS A 73 16.36 8.80 -19.41
N ALA A 74 16.11 9.91 -18.70
CA ALA A 74 16.87 10.29 -17.54
C ALA A 74 16.65 9.30 -16.36
N ALA A 75 15.42 8.82 -16.14
CA ALA A 75 15.13 7.84 -15.10
C ALA A 75 15.85 6.51 -15.38
N THR A 76 15.82 6.05 -16.63
CA THR A 76 16.53 4.82 -17.04
C THR A 76 18.05 4.98 -16.87
N LYS A 77 18.62 6.13 -17.23
CA LYS A 77 20.04 6.42 -17.03
C LYS A 77 20.39 6.41 -15.54
N ASN A 78 19.62 7.10 -14.71
CA ASN A 78 19.83 7.16 -13.26
C ASN A 78 19.79 5.76 -12.63
N ALA A 79 18.88 4.87 -13.08
CA ALA A 79 18.82 3.50 -12.60
C ALA A 79 20.04 2.66 -13.02
N SER A 80 20.50 2.83 -14.25
CA SER A 80 21.72 2.17 -14.72
C SER A 80 22.93 2.58 -13.89
N GLU A 81 23.10 3.88 -13.65
CA GLU A 81 24.16 4.41 -12.80
C GLU A 81 24.07 3.92 -11.35
N ALA A 82 22.84 3.87 -10.79
CA ALA A 82 22.62 3.33 -9.44
C ALA A 82 23.02 1.84 -9.36
N THR A 83 22.66 1.05 -10.36
CA THR A 83 23.03 -0.36 -10.45
C THR A 83 24.55 -0.54 -10.48
N GLU A 84 25.25 0.30 -11.22
CA GLU A 84 26.70 0.27 -11.29
C GLU A 84 27.34 0.67 -9.96
N ARG A 85 26.86 1.73 -9.32
CA ARG A 85 27.33 2.12 -7.96
C ARG A 85 27.13 1.01 -6.94
N MET A 86 25.98 0.34 -6.94
CA MET A 86 25.70 -0.80 -6.06
C MET A 86 26.64 -1.98 -6.34
N ARG A 87 26.91 -2.27 -7.62
CA ARG A 87 27.88 -3.31 -7.99
C ARG A 87 29.27 -3.00 -7.44
N ASN A 88 29.70 -1.75 -7.54
CA ASN A 88 31.02 -1.31 -7.04
C ASN A 88 31.12 -1.39 -5.51
N ARG A 89 30.00 -1.21 -4.78
CA ARG A 89 29.95 -1.32 -3.30
C ARG A 89 29.64 -2.74 -2.81
N MET A 90 29.31 -3.66 -3.68
CA MET A 90 28.82 -4.99 -3.30
C MET A 90 29.74 -5.71 -2.32
N ALA A 91 31.06 -5.68 -2.55
CA ALA A 91 32.04 -6.33 -1.68
C ALA A 91 32.10 -5.68 -0.29
N GLU A 92 32.03 -4.36 -0.22
CA GLU A 92 31.99 -3.61 1.04
C GLU A 92 30.71 -3.95 1.83
N ILE A 93 29.55 -3.87 1.19
CA ILE A 93 28.28 -4.21 1.84
C ILE A 93 28.26 -5.67 2.31
N GLN A 94 28.78 -6.59 1.51
CA GLN A 94 28.86 -7.99 1.90
C GLN A 94 29.78 -8.19 3.12
N ALA A 95 30.91 -7.48 3.19
CA ALA A 95 31.78 -7.51 4.36
C ALA A 95 31.07 -6.98 5.61
N LEU A 96 30.28 -5.91 5.51
CA LEU A 96 29.48 -5.39 6.62
C LEU A 96 28.45 -6.40 7.11
N LYS A 97 27.77 -7.11 6.20
CA LYS A 97 26.81 -8.17 6.53
C LYS A 97 27.48 -9.36 7.21
N ASN A 98 28.60 -9.83 6.68
CA ASN A 98 29.37 -10.93 7.24
C ASN A 98 29.88 -10.63 8.66
N ASN A 99 30.26 -9.37 8.92
CA ASN A 99 30.65 -8.90 10.25
C ASN A 99 29.45 -8.55 11.14
N GLN A 100 28.21 -8.79 10.69
CA GLN A 100 26.98 -8.59 11.45
C GLN A 100 26.71 -7.12 11.86
N LEU A 101 27.41 -6.18 11.23
CA LEU A 101 27.28 -4.74 11.50
C LEU A 101 25.99 -4.15 10.90
N VAL A 102 25.48 -4.80 9.85
CA VAL A 102 24.22 -4.42 9.18
C VAL A 102 23.32 -5.65 8.97
N GLY A 103 22.02 -5.40 8.79
CA GLY A 103 21.03 -6.44 8.45
C GLY A 103 20.06 -5.94 7.39
N GLU A 104 19.37 -6.85 6.71
CA GLU A 104 18.31 -6.54 5.75
C GLU A 104 16.99 -6.35 6.49
N ASP A 105 16.38 -5.17 6.40
CA ASP A 105 15.07 -4.89 6.99
C ASP A 105 13.92 -5.38 6.12
N HIS A 106 12.68 -5.36 6.66
CA HIS A 106 11.46 -5.79 5.97
C HIS A 106 11.07 -4.95 4.74
N ARG A 107 11.79 -3.89 4.46
CA ARG A 107 11.63 -3.05 3.26
C ARG A 107 12.67 -3.36 2.18
N GLY A 108 13.59 -4.28 2.46
CA GLY A 108 14.72 -4.58 1.57
C GLY A 108 15.81 -3.53 1.60
N LEU A 109 15.92 -2.78 2.70
CA LEU A 109 16.97 -1.81 2.97
C LEU A 109 17.93 -2.34 4.03
N LEU A 110 19.12 -1.75 4.10
CA LEU A 110 20.10 -2.07 5.14
C LEU A 110 19.84 -1.25 6.40
N GLN A 111 19.79 -1.92 7.53
CA GLN A 111 19.79 -1.28 8.85
C GLN A 111 21.08 -1.55 9.59
N ILE A 112 21.67 -0.51 10.16
CA ILE A 112 22.87 -0.62 10.98
C ILE A 112 22.49 -1.28 12.31
N ARG A 113 23.17 -2.36 12.66
CA ARG A 113 22.98 -3.11 13.91
C ARG A 113 24.01 -2.70 14.96
N GLU A 114 25.22 -2.47 14.53
CA GLU A 114 26.32 -2.05 15.38
C GLU A 114 27.20 -1.05 14.63
N VAL A 115 27.70 -0.05 15.34
CA VAL A 115 28.61 0.96 14.78
C VAL A 115 29.99 0.71 15.35
N PRO A 116 30.99 0.33 14.53
CA PRO A 116 32.34 0.15 15.00
C PRO A 116 32.94 1.47 15.47
N ALA A 117 33.85 1.39 16.43
CA ALA A 117 34.56 2.54 16.96
C ALA A 117 35.54 3.13 15.92
N GLY A 118 35.92 4.40 16.15
CA GLY A 118 36.89 5.11 15.32
C GLY A 118 36.33 5.58 13.97
N ASP A 119 37.24 5.88 13.04
CA ASP A 119 36.90 6.51 11.75
C ASP A 119 36.12 5.59 10.81
N TRP A 120 36.07 4.32 11.10
CA TRP A 120 35.34 3.35 10.29
C TRP A 120 33.82 3.47 10.41
N GLY A 121 33.31 3.87 11.58
CA GLY A 121 31.89 4.07 11.83
C GLY A 121 31.23 5.09 10.89
N PRO A 122 31.76 6.30 10.71
CA PRO A 122 31.27 7.29 9.75
C PRO A 122 31.31 6.81 8.30
N GLN A 123 32.37 6.09 7.89
CA GLN A 123 32.50 5.54 6.53
C GLN A 123 31.43 4.48 6.27
N MET A 124 31.22 3.55 7.20
CA MET A 124 30.16 2.56 7.12
C MET A 124 28.77 3.20 7.00
N LYS A 125 28.47 4.22 7.83
CA LYS A 125 27.18 4.93 7.75
C LYS A 125 26.97 5.55 6.37
N LYS A 126 28.01 6.13 5.79
CA LYS A 126 27.98 6.71 4.44
C LYS A 126 27.72 5.64 3.38
N ALA A 127 28.41 4.50 3.46
CA ALA A 127 28.25 3.39 2.53
C ALA A 127 26.81 2.82 2.59
N VAL A 128 26.29 2.59 3.81
CA VAL A 128 24.92 2.10 4.02
C VAL A 128 23.88 3.09 3.52
N ALA A 129 24.07 4.38 3.77
CA ALA A 129 23.14 5.42 3.29
C ALA A 129 23.11 5.46 1.76
N ALA A 130 24.27 5.47 1.11
CA ALA A 130 24.39 5.47 -0.35
C ALA A 130 23.79 4.20 -0.97
N GLU A 131 23.98 3.04 -0.34
CA GLU A 131 23.35 1.79 -0.79
C GLU A 131 21.83 1.86 -0.71
N ASN A 132 21.29 2.36 0.40
CA ASN A 132 19.84 2.49 0.60
C ASN A 132 19.20 3.51 -0.36
N GLU A 133 19.92 4.59 -0.68
CA GLU A 133 19.48 5.58 -1.67
C GLU A 133 19.35 4.94 -3.06
N ASP A 134 20.37 4.21 -3.50
CA ASP A 134 20.35 3.52 -4.79
C ASP A 134 19.28 2.42 -4.83
N ARG A 135 19.14 1.62 -3.76
CA ARG A 135 18.08 0.61 -3.67
C ARG A 135 16.69 1.23 -3.78
N MET A 136 16.45 2.32 -3.04
CA MET A 136 15.18 3.02 -3.06
C MET A 136 14.88 3.62 -4.44
N LEU A 137 15.88 4.16 -5.12
CA LEU A 137 15.74 4.67 -6.49
C LEU A 137 15.27 3.56 -7.44
N LEU A 138 15.92 2.39 -7.39
CA LEU A 138 15.56 1.24 -8.23
C LEU A 138 14.16 0.69 -7.90
N MET A 139 13.81 0.60 -6.60
CA MET A 139 12.48 0.16 -6.19
C MET A 139 11.38 1.11 -6.65
N ARG A 140 11.60 2.43 -6.56
CA ARG A 140 10.67 3.44 -7.07
C ARG A 140 10.50 3.34 -8.58
N GLN A 141 11.59 3.17 -9.31
CA GLN A 141 11.51 2.98 -10.75
C GLN A 141 10.74 1.72 -11.10
N LYS A 142 11.04 0.59 -10.47
CA LYS A 142 10.30 -0.66 -10.68
C LYS A 142 8.80 -0.52 -10.36
N ALA A 143 8.45 0.19 -9.30
CA ALA A 143 7.08 0.49 -8.94
C ALA A 143 6.37 1.27 -10.05
N LYS A 144 7.06 2.29 -10.59
CA LYS A 144 6.58 3.09 -11.73
C LYS A 144 6.39 2.24 -12.99
N GLU A 145 7.37 1.47 -13.39
CA GLU A 145 7.33 0.64 -14.60
C GLU A 145 6.28 -0.47 -14.55
N SER A 146 6.08 -1.05 -13.36
CA SER A 146 5.11 -2.13 -13.17
C SER A 146 3.71 -1.66 -12.76
N ASN A 147 3.52 -0.34 -12.59
CA ASN A 147 2.29 0.26 -12.05
C ASN A 147 1.82 -0.40 -10.74
N ARG A 148 2.77 -0.69 -9.85
CA ARG A 148 2.53 -1.33 -8.56
C ARG A 148 2.87 -0.39 -7.41
N PRO A 149 2.18 -0.48 -6.26
CA PRO A 149 2.53 0.27 -5.06
C PRO A 149 3.96 -0.01 -4.60
N LEU A 150 4.67 1.01 -4.11
CA LEU A 150 6.06 0.88 -3.67
C LEU A 150 6.22 -0.17 -2.56
N HIS A 151 5.31 -0.25 -1.61
CA HIS A 151 5.37 -1.21 -0.50
C HIS A 151 5.33 -2.68 -0.97
N GLU A 152 4.69 -2.97 -2.11
CA GLU A 152 4.73 -4.31 -2.71
C GLU A 152 6.11 -4.63 -3.28
N ILE A 153 6.74 -3.64 -3.94
CA ILE A 153 8.10 -3.79 -4.45
C ILE A 153 9.11 -3.92 -3.30
N GLU A 154 8.97 -3.11 -2.25
CA GLU A 154 9.79 -3.23 -1.03
C GLU A 154 9.67 -4.65 -0.43
N SER A 155 8.46 -5.16 -0.26
CA SER A 155 8.21 -6.51 0.26
C SER A 155 8.80 -7.60 -0.64
N GLU A 156 8.70 -7.45 -1.96
CA GLU A 156 9.29 -8.37 -2.93
C GLU A 156 10.82 -8.37 -2.82
N GLN A 157 11.45 -7.19 -2.78
CA GLN A 157 12.90 -7.06 -2.64
C GLN A 157 13.41 -7.60 -1.31
N TRP A 158 12.70 -7.34 -0.21
CA TRP A 158 13.02 -7.95 1.08
C TRP A 158 13.02 -9.48 1.02
N ARG A 159 11.97 -10.11 0.46
CA ARG A 159 11.91 -11.58 0.34
C ARG A 159 13.08 -12.14 -0.45
N LEU A 160 13.41 -11.52 -1.58
CA LEU A 160 14.55 -11.94 -2.41
C LEU A 160 15.87 -11.85 -1.62
N ARG A 161 16.10 -10.76 -0.90
CA ARG A 161 17.32 -10.54 -0.11
C ARG A 161 17.38 -11.49 1.09
N ALA A 162 16.25 -11.72 1.75
CA ALA A 162 16.17 -12.67 2.87
C ALA A 162 16.47 -14.10 2.41
N GLN A 163 16.02 -14.49 1.20
CA GLN A 163 16.32 -15.80 0.59
C GLN A 163 17.79 -15.93 0.18
N GLN A 164 18.43 -14.83 -0.21
CA GLN A 164 19.83 -14.79 -0.64
C GLN A 164 20.81 -14.55 0.52
N ALA A 165 20.31 -14.31 1.72
CA ALA A 165 21.15 -14.04 2.88
C ALA A 165 22.00 -15.27 3.22
N ASN A 166 23.30 -15.02 3.48
CA ASN A 166 24.19 -16.08 3.92
C ASN A 166 23.92 -16.45 5.38
N THR A 167 24.28 -17.67 5.77
CA THR A 167 24.14 -18.13 7.14
C THR A 167 24.84 -17.17 8.12
N GLY A 168 24.11 -16.72 9.14
CA GLY A 168 24.58 -15.79 10.16
C GLY A 168 24.34 -14.32 9.87
N GLU A 169 23.93 -13.92 8.66
CA GLU A 169 23.55 -12.54 8.38
C GLU A 169 22.24 -12.17 9.08
N TRP A 170 22.12 -10.89 9.48
CA TRP A 170 20.91 -10.39 10.09
C TRP A 170 19.82 -10.11 9.04
N ILE A 171 18.65 -10.68 9.24
CA ILE A 171 17.43 -10.41 8.45
C ILE A 171 16.28 -10.09 9.40
N GLU A 172 15.44 -9.17 8.99
CA GLU A 172 14.18 -8.90 9.67
C GLU A 172 13.10 -9.83 9.12
N ILE A 173 12.37 -10.51 10.00
CA ILE A 173 11.30 -11.46 9.65
C ILE A 173 10.00 -11.03 10.33
N PRO A 174 8.82 -11.47 9.84
CA PRO A 174 7.57 -11.23 10.53
C PRO A 174 7.60 -11.73 11.97
N GLY A 175 7.10 -10.92 12.89
CA GLY A 175 6.96 -11.25 14.30
C GLY A 175 5.66 -12.00 14.60
N ALA A 176 5.39 -12.22 15.88
CA ALA A 176 4.21 -12.96 16.34
C ALA A 176 2.89 -12.19 16.14
N SER A 177 2.92 -10.86 16.11
CA SER A 177 1.74 -10.02 15.93
C SER A 177 1.67 -9.47 14.49
N PRO A 178 0.47 -9.31 13.90
CA PRO A 178 0.32 -8.69 12.59
C PRO A 178 1.02 -7.33 12.52
N GLY A 179 1.85 -7.12 11.49
CA GLY A 179 2.60 -5.90 11.28
C GLY A 179 3.83 -5.71 12.18
N SER A 180 4.13 -6.66 13.08
CA SER A 180 5.37 -6.65 13.84
C SER A 180 6.49 -7.36 13.07
N PHE A 181 7.74 -6.95 13.34
CA PHE A 181 8.93 -7.55 12.75
C PHE A 181 9.95 -7.82 13.85
N GLN A 182 10.78 -8.82 13.64
CA GLN A 182 11.84 -9.21 14.55
C GLN A 182 13.11 -9.58 13.79
N TRP A 183 14.24 -9.29 14.39
CA TRP A 183 15.54 -9.62 13.80
C TRP A 183 15.90 -11.08 14.08
N LYS A 184 16.37 -11.77 13.04
CA LYS A 184 16.85 -13.13 13.10
C LYS A 184 18.12 -13.30 12.29
N ARG A 185 18.95 -14.27 12.63
CA ARG A 185 20.07 -14.67 11.78
C ARG A 185 19.62 -15.66 10.73
N ALA A 186 20.00 -15.42 9.50
CA ALA A 186 19.73 -16.35 8.39
C ALA A 186 20.37 -17.72 8.65
N GLY A 187 19.71 -18.79 8.26
CA GLY A 187 20.20 -20.17 8.45
C GLY A 187 20.15 -20.70 9.88
N ALA A 188 19.66 -19.93 10.86
CA ALA A 188 19.52 -20.42 12.24
C ALA A 188 18.44 -21.48 12.41
N ASP A 189 17.45 -21.54 11.48
CA ASP A 189 16.48 -22.64 11.33
C ASP A 189 16.06 -22.70 9.86
N GLU A 190 16.23 -23.83 9.22
CA GLU A 190 15.98 -24.03 7.78
C GLU A 190 14.50 -23.85 7.33
N LYS A 191 13.61 -23.42 8.24
CA LYS A 191 12.15 -23.39 8.02
C LYS A 191 11.49 -22.01 7.98
N THR A 192 12.22 -20.89 7.95
CA THR A 192 11.62 -19.57 8.25
C THR A 192 11.47 -18.59 7.09
N VAL A 193 11.70 -18.99 5.86
CA VAL A 193 11.26 -18.19 4.71
C VAL A 193 9.88 -18.67 4.29
N PRO A 194 8.80 -17.87 4.43
CA PRO A 194 7.49 -18.28 3.97
C PRO A 194 7.55 -18.52 2.45
N PRO A 195 6.93 -19.61 1.95
CA PRO A 195 6.88 -19.87 0.53
C PRO A 195 6.25 -18.68 -0.18
N VAL A 196 6.80 -18.34 -1.34
CA VAL A 196 6.20 -17.33 -2.21
C VAL A 196 4.78 -17.78 -2.52
N SER A 197 3.78 -17.13 -1.92
CA SER A 197 2.39 -17.32 -2.30
C SER A 197 2.26 -16.85 -3.75
N SER A 198 2.35 -17.80 -4.68
CA SER A 198 1.94 -17.59 -6.06
C SER A 198 0.44 -17.38 -6.03
N SER A 199 -0.01 -16.14 -6.02
CA SER A 199 -1.40 -15.82 -6.27
C SER A 199 -1.78 -16.46 -7.62
N PRO A 200 -2.87 -17.22 -7.71
CA PRO A 200 -3.28 -17.80 -8.98
C PRO A 200 -3.61 -16.66 -9.94
N VAL A 201 -2.94 -16.68 -11.09
CA VAL A 201 -3.30 -15.84 -12.23
C VAL A 201 -4.72 -16.24 -12.61
N THR A 202 -5.69 -15.39 -12.28
CA THR A 202 -7.07 -15.57 -12.73
C THR A 202 -7.09 -15.28 -14.22
N THR A 203 -7.09 -16.34 -15.02
CA THR A 203 -7.34 -16.26 -16.46
C THR A 203 -8.76 -15.76 -16.65
N PRO A 204 -9.02 -14.69 -17.42
CA PRO A 204 -10.38 -14.28 -17.74
C PRO A 204 -11.07 -15.38 -18.59
N PRO A 205 -12.37 -15.64 -18.37
CA PRO A 205 -13.11 -16.60 -19.18
C PRO A 205 -13.26 -16.13 -20.63
N PRO A 206 -13.44 -17.10 -21.58
CA PRO A 206 -13.53 -16.83 -23.02
C PRO A 206 -14.77 -16.02 -23.43
#